data_82d8526e8861b7670496dcf140a371d5
#
_entry.id   82d8526e8861b7670496dcf140a371d5
#
_cell.length_a   1.000
_cell.length_b   1.000
_cell.length_c   1.000
_cell.angle_alpha   90.00
_cell.angle_beta   90.00
_cell.angle_gamma   90.00
#
_symmetry.space_group_name_H-M   'P 1'
#
loop_
_entity.id
_entity.type
_entity.pdbx_description
1 polymer ?
#
loop_
_entity_poly.entity_id
_entity_poly.type
_entity_poly.pdbx_seq_one_letter_code
_entity_poly.pdbx_strand_id
1 'polypeptide(L)'
;MRDQTLSHSGIEIPENPFSEDVFDDHSESLPGVAQMHYQTFSKIVEDVESLAIHSHESRESAQLGKTILVTAPRAGYGKSHLTARLRQHLRSAATTLTLPLDPSRPVTWPVGLSSILRQFYQETGTRSGANSLFEEAGRFLLAQVVLSQLAGGNLNPKDCPADEARLRSEFVEIFSSESSPKMLAWIDKRASEISREASPDFLRQLGLSRNELGFWIRLIIDFNLRGDGALDPLRGLSNGEARERLLQWLRIATFYRPALIVADGLDGFFHSETAGMEIAEMLTGIRESVPRSITLVSINEDVWESVFENLLPSAWIDRITGETERLRPIDPESASEMIRQRLEKTSMNPVGIQRFLDRLETDHLWIDSETRLYPRGVIRQARDLWESDAAAFFKIEKTEQDTVEDIPE
;
A
#
# COMPACT_ATOMS: atom_id res chain seq x y z
N MET A 1 10.56 -9.78 32.82
CA MET A 1 9.80 -10.68 33.71
C MET A 1 8.35 -10.30 33.51
N ARG A 2 7.59 -11.11 32.76
CA ARG A 2 6.16 -10.86 32.45
C ARG A 2 5.37 -11.55 33.57
N ASP A 3 4.50 -10.79 34.23
CA ASP A 3 3.58 -11.32 35.23
C ASP A 3 2.57 -12.24 34.55
N GLN A 4 2.70 -13.55 34.79
CA GLN A 4 1.66 -14.52 34.49
C GLN A 4 0.66 -14.50 35.64
N THR A 5 -0.50 -13.96 35.42
CA THR A 5 -1.62 -14.02 36.36
C THR A 5 -2.18 -15.44 36.42
N LEU A 6 -1.71 -16.22 37.40
CA LEU A 6 -2.30 -17.53 37.74
C LEU A 6 -3.72 -17.31 38.31
N SER A 7 -4.75 -17.75 37.60
CA SER A 7 -6.10 -17.82 38.17
C SER A 7 -6.20 -18.94 39.20
N HIS A 8 -7.04 -18.78 40.23
CA HIS A 8 -7.28 -19.75 41.31
C HIS A 8 -7.76 -21.14 40.84
N SER A 9 -7.98 -21.35 39.55
CA SER A 9 -8.53 -22.58 38.95
C SER A 9 -7.49 -23.45 38.22
N GLY A 10 -6.20 -23.07 38.22
CA GLY A 10 -5.15 -23.86 37.56
C GLY A 10 -5.21 -23.89 36.04
N ILE A 11 -6.07 -23.08 35.43
CA ILE A 11 -6.20 -22.93 33.98
C ILE A 11 -5.26 -21.79 33.55
N GLU A 12 -4.31 -22.08 32.70
CA GLU A 12 -3.44 -21.09 32.09
C GLU A 12 -4.23 -20.34 31.02
N ILE A 13 -4.57 -19.07 31.30
CA ILE A 13 -5.29 -18.22 30.35
C ILE A 13 -4.22 -17.57 29.44
N PRO A 14 -4.33 -17.73 28.10
CA PRO A 14 -3.39 -17.09 27.18
C PRO A 14 -3.53 -15.57 27.21
N GLU A 15 -2.53 -14.89 26.65
CA GLU A 15 -2.56 -13.44 26.49
C GLU A 15 -3.85 -13.00 25.75
N ASN A 16 -4.38 -11.85 26.15
CA ASN A 16 -5.63 -11.33 25.56
C ASN A 16 -5.49 -11.09 24.06
N PRO A 17 -6.21 -11.83 23.18
CA PRO A 17 -6.09 -11.70 21.73
C PRO A 17 -6.67 -10.39 21.18
N PHE A 18 -7.30 -9.60 22.04
CA PHE A 18 -7.89 -8.30 21.75
C PHE A 18 -7.10 -7.12 22.34
N SER A 19 -5.90 -7.37 22.88
CA SER A 19 -5.05 -6.33 23.47
C SER A 19 -4.69 -5.23 22.48
N GLU A 20 -4.54 -5.59 21.20
CA GLU A 20 -4.25 -4.66 20.13
C GLU A 20 -5.55 -4.28 19.39
N ASP A 21 -6.00 -3.03 19.56
CA ASP A 21 -7.13 -2.44 18.84
C ASP A 21 -6.70 -1.55 17.66
N VAL A 22 -5.40 -1.35 17.51
CA VAL A 22 -4.78 -0.64 16.39
C VAL A 22 -4.16 -1.67 15.46
N PHE A 23 -4.50 -1.56 14.19
CA PHE A 23 -3.96 -2.44 13.16
C PHE A 23 -2.48 -2.09 12.90
N ASP A 24 -1.59 -3.09 13.05
CA ASP A 24 -0.18 -2.96 12.64
C ASP A 24 -0.07 -3.36 11.16
N ASP A 25 0.24 -2.36 10.31
CA ASP A 25 0.41 -2.51 8.87
C ASP A 25 1.60 -3.42 8.49
N HIS A 26 2.50 -3.70 9.44
CA HIS A 26 3.68 -4.54 9.22
C HIS A 26 3.47 -6.02 9.56
N SER A 27 2.30 -6.40 10.08
CA SER A 27 2.03 -7.80 10.37
C SER A 27 1.85 -8.62 9.08
N GLU A 28 2.63 -9.69 8.92
CA GLU A 28 2.56 -10.59 7.75
C GLU A 28 1.21 -11.33 7.64
N SER A 29 0.50 -11.50 8.75
CA SER A 29 -0.81 -12.13 8.79
C SER A 29 -1.88 -11.11 9.14
N LEU A 30 -2.61 -10.65 8.13
CA LEU A 30 -3.79 -9.82 8.34
C LEU A 30 -4.91 -10.68 8.96
N PRO A 31 -5.26 -10.50 10.25
CA PRO A 31 -6.47 -11.07 10.78
C PRO A 31 -7.64 -10.27 10.22
N GLY A 32 -8.13 -10.65 9.06
CA GLY A 32 -9.15 -9.86 8.38
C GLY A 32 -10.24 -10.70 7.82
N VAL A 33 -11.47 -10.32 8.13
CA VAL A 33 -12.65 -10.90 7.51
C VAL A 33 -12.66 -10.49 6.05
N ALA A 34 -12.57 -11.45 5.14
CA ALA A 34 -12.54 -11.21 3.69
C ALA A 34 -13.76 -10.39 3.21
N GLN A 35 -14.89 -10.51 3.92
CA GLN A 35 -16.13 -9.81 3.60
C GLN A 35 -16.17 -8.35 4.06
N MET A 36 -15.32 -7.96 5.03
CA MET A 36 -15.29 -6.59 5.53
C MET A 36 -14.90 -5.60 4.43
N HIS A 37 -15.81 -4.66 4.14
CA HIS A 37 -15.65 -3.66 3.06
C HIS A 37 -15.35 -4.26 1.67
N TYR A 38 -15.88 -5.47 1.41
CA TYR A 38 -15.61 -6.21 0.17
C TYR A 38 -15.95 -5.41 -1.09
N GLN A 39 -17.04 -4.67 -1.11
CA GLN A 39 -17.44 -3.88 -2.28
C GLN A 39 -16.39 -2.80 -2.60
N THR A 40 -15.99 -2.00 -1.59
CA THR A 40 -14.95 -0.98 -1.75
C THR A 40 -13.60 -1.61 -2.12
N PHE A 41 -13.25 -2.72 -1.47
CA PHE A 41 -12.02 -3.46 -1.77
C PHE A 41 -11.99 -3.95 -3.23
N SER A 42 -13.03 -4.66 -3.69
CA SER A 42 -13.11 -5.23 -5.04
C SER A 42 -13.06 -4.14 -6.11
N LYS A 43 -13.78 -3.03 -5.89
CA LYS A 43 -13.81 -1.91 -6.80
C LYS A 43 -12.41 -1.27 -6.98
N ILE A 44 -11.68 -1.06 -5.88
CA ILE A 44 -10.32 -0.50 -5.96
C ILE A 44 -9.37 -1.50 -6.66
N VAL A 45 -9.51 -2.79 -6.38
CA VAL A 45 -8.72 -3.85 -7.05
C VAL A 45 -8.98 -3.82 -8.56
N GLU A 46 -10.24 -3.84 -8.99
CA GLU A 46 -10.63 -3.80 -10.40
C GLU A 46 -10.08 -2.55 -11.11
N ASP A 47 -10.16 -1.39 -10.47
CA ASP A 47 -9.61 -0.15 -10.99
C ASP A 47 -8.09 -0.23 -11.19
N VAL A 48 -7.34 -0.76 -10.21
CA VAL A 48 -5.87 -0.90 -10.31
C VAL A 48 -5.49 -1.94 -11.37
N GLU A 49 -6.17 -3.08 -11.40
CA GLU A 49 -5.91 -4.14 -12.37
C GLU A 49 -6.23 -3.70 -13.81
N SER A 50 -7.28 -2.90 -13.99
CA SER A 50 -7.61 -2.32 -15.28
C SER A 50 -6.47 -1.48 -15.86
N LEU A 51 -5.74 -0.74 -15.00
CA LEU A 51 -4.56 0.03 -15.42
C LEU A 51 -3.40 -0.87 -15.89
N ALA A 52 -3.32 -2.10 -15.41
CA ALA A 52 -2.31 -3.06 -15.85
C ALA A 52 -2.64 -3.63 -17.23
N ILE A 53 -3.91 -3.91 -17.51
CA ILE A 53 -4.38 -4.50 -18.78
C ILE A 53 -4.28 -3.49 -19.94
N HIS A 54 -4.76 -2.28 -19.75
CA HIS A 54 -4.80 -1.25 -20.81
C HIS A 54 -3.40 -0.75 -21.25
N SER A 55 -2.34 -1.09 -20.53
CA SER A 55 -0.97 -0.69 -20.91
C SER A 55 -0.48 -1.32 -22.21
N HIS A 56 -1.08 -2.42 -22.67
CA HIS A 56 -0.66 -3.12 -23.87
C HIS A 56 -1.43 -2.71 -25.13
N GLU A 57 -2.66 -2.21 -25.00
CA GLU A 57 -3.56 -2.01 -26.13
C GLU A 57 -3.74 -0.54 -26.56
N SER A 58 -3.56 0.43 -25.69
CA SER A 58 -3.86 1.84 -25.97
C SER A 58 -2.69 2.76 -25.64
N ARG A 59 -1.71 2.84 -26.56
CA ARG A 59 -0.57 3.77 -26.44
C ARG A 59 -0.93 5.26 -26.59
N GLU A 60 -2.18 5.59 -26.93
CA GLU A 60 -2.56 6.95 -27.36
C GLU A 60 -3.22 7.83 -26.30
N SER A 61 -3.71 7.29 -25.19
CA SER A 61 -4.25 8.11 -24.10
C SER A 61 -3.71 7.62 -22.76
N ALA A 62 -2.58 8.19 -22.33
CA ALA A 62 -2.17 8.07 -20.94
C ALA A 62 -3.29 8.67 -20.07
N GLN A 63 -4.14 7.82 -19.49
CA GLN A 63 -5.13 8.28 -18.52
C GLN A 63 -4.35 8.95 -17.37
N LEU A 64 -4.74 10.19 -17.06
CA LEU A 64 -4.28 10.90 -15.89
C LEU A 64 -4.54 10.04 -14.65
N GLY A 65 -3.80 10.29 -13.59
CA GLY A 65 -4.02 9.60 -12.33
C GLY A 65 -5.47 9.76 -11.84
N LYS A 66 -5.97 8.74 -11.13
CA LYS A 66 -7.30 8.75 -10.49
C LYS A 66 -7.13 8.97 -8.98
N THR A 67 -8.06 9.65 -8.35
CA THR A 67 -8.14 9.73 -6.89
C THR A 67 -9.40 9.04 -6.41
N ILE A 68 -9.27 8.22 -5.36
CA ILE A 68 -10.38 7.58 -4.64
C ILE A 68 -10.32 8.06 -3.21
N LEU A 69 -11.36 8.78 -2.78
CA LEU A 69 -11.52 9.23 -1.41
C LEU A 69 -12.29 8.17 -0.60
N VAL A 70 -11.64 7.58 0.37
CA VAL A 70 -12.27 6.63 1.32
C VAL A 70 -12.56 7.37 2.62
N THR A 71 -13.85 7.58 2.89
CA THR A 71 -14.31 8.23 4.12
C THR A 71 -14.88 7.25 5.13
N ALA A 72 -14.82 7.63 6.39
CA ALA A 72 -15.49 6.92 7.48
C ALA A 72 -16.06 7.93 8.47
N PRO A 73 -17.19 7.64 9.15
CA PRO A 73 -17.79 8.55 10.12
C PRO A 73 -16.86 8.92 11.27
N ARG A 74 -15.93 8.02 11.62
CA ARG A 74 -14.93 8.19 12.70
C ARG A 74 -13.79 7.18 12.59
N ALA A 75 -12.77 7.35 13.42
CA ALA A 75 -11.67 6.40 13.54
C ALA A 75 -12.16 5.00 13.96
N GLY A 76 -11.46 3.95 13.48
CA GLY A 76 -11.75 2.56 13.85
C GLY A 76 -12.70 1.80 12.91
N TYR A 77 -13.10 2.39 11.79
CA TYR A 77 -13.91 1.74 10.75
C TYR A 77 -13.11 0.81 9.83
N GLY A 78 -11.80 0.66 10.03
CA GLY A 78 -10.99 -0.29 9.25
C GLY A 78 -10.34 0.32 8.00
N LYS A 79 -10.18 1.66 7.91
CA LYS A 79 -9.47 2.33 6.80
C LYS A 79 -8.08 1.74 6.55
N SER A 80 -7.23 1.75 7.58
CA SER A 80 -5.85 1.22 7.47
C SER A 80 -5.83 -0.30 7.20
N HIS A 81 -6.81 -1.05 7.72
CA HIS A 81 -6.96 -2.47 7.40
C HIS A 81 -7.32 -2.70 5.93
N LEU A 82 -8.22 -1.89 5.35
CA LEU A 82 -8.52 -1.91 3.92
C LEU A 82 -7.26 -1.65 3.09
N THR A 83 -6.48 -0.63 3.46
CA THR A 83 -5.21 -0.28 2.81
C THR A 83 -4.21 -1.43 2.82
N ALA A 84 -4.04 -2.08 3.97
CA ALA A 84 -3.09 -3.19 4.09
C ALA A 84 -3.54 -4.43 3.28
N ARG A 85 -4.85 -4.73 3.23
CA ARG A 85 -5.39 -5.78 2.37
C ARG A 85 -5.16 -5.48 0.89
N LEU A 86 -5.38 -4.23 0.47
CA LEU A 86 -5.10 -3.81 -0.90
C LEU A 86 -3.62 -3.98 -1.23
N ARG A 87 -2.71 -3.57 -0.34
CA ARG A 87 -1.26 -3.73 -0.50
C ARG A 87 -0.88 -5.21 -0.68
N GLN A 88 -1.40 -6.07 0.18
CA GLN A 88 -1.13 -7.51 0.10
C GLN A 88 -1.67 -8.13 -1.20
N HIS A 89 -2.90 -7.82 -1.57
CA HIS A 89 -3.55 -8.37 -2.77
C HIS A 89 -2.88 -7.89 -4.06
N LEU A 90 -2.60 -6.59 -4.14
CA LEU A 90 -2.05 -5.94 -5.33
C LEU A 90 -0.54 -6.07 -5.47
N ARG A 91 0.16 -6.70 -4.52
CA ARG A 91 1.63 -6.86 -4.50
C ARG A 91 2.20 -7.33 -5.82
N SER A 92 1.44 -8.13 -6.56
CA SER A 92 1.85 -8.66 -7.84
C SER A 92 1.41 -7.84 -9.05
N ALA A 93 0.38 -7.03 -8.93
CA ALA A 93 -0.24 -6.30 -10.04
C ALA A 93 0.22 -4.83 -10.09
N ALA A 94 0.48 -4.22 -8.95
CA ALA A 94 0.82 -2.81 -8.83
C ALA A 94 1.94 -2.56 -7.79
N THR A 95 2.58 -1.42 -7.88
CA THR A 95 3.46 -0.88 -6.84
C THR A 95 2.61 -0.10 -5.84
N THR A 96 2.63 -0.51 -4.57
CA THR A 96 1.91 0.23 -3.51
C THR A 96 2.88 1.12 -2.75
N LEU A 97 2.59 2.41 -2.69
CA LEU A 97 3.41 3.44 -2.06
C LEU A 97 2.59 4.16 -0.99
N THR A 98 3.21 4.54 0.11
CA THR A 98 2.56 5.34 1.16
C THR A 98 3.18 6.73 1.24
N LEU A 99 2.35 7.78 1.17
CA LEU A 99 2.81 9.14 1.39
C LEU A 99 3.17 9.33 2.88
N PRO A 100 4.26 10.05 3.19
CA PRO A 100 4.73 10.25 4.56
C PRO A 100 3.91 11.35 5.26
N LEU A 101 2.65 11.07 5.56
CA LEU A 101 1.73 12.00 6.20
C LEU A 101 1.77 11.79 7.71
N ASP A 102 2.70 12.49 8.37
CA ASP A 102 2.91 12.48 9.82
C ASP A 102 2.62 13.89 10.38
N PRO A 103 1.60 14.08 11.23
CA PRO A 103 1.24 15.38 11.78
C PRO A 103 2.35 16.07 12.59
N SER A 104 3.35 15.30 13.05
CA SER A 104 4.51 15.82 13.76
C SER A 104 5.58 16.45 12.85
N ARG A 105 5.42 16.34 11.54
CA ARG A 105 6.40 16.77 10.53
C ARG A 105 5.73 17.63 9.45
N PRO A 106 6.47 18.58 8.86
CA PRO A 106 5.94 19.36 7.74
C PRO A 106 5.73 18.43 6.53
N VAL A 107 4.60 18.61 5.85
CA VAL A 107 4.30 17.93 4.59
C VAL A 107 4.95 18.70 3.46
N THR A 108 6.11 18.26 3.00
CA THR A 108 6.87 18.94 1.94
C THR A 108 7.29 17.96 0.85
N TRP A 109 7.53 18.46 -0.35
CA TRP A 109 7.98 17.63 -1.47
C TRP A 109 9.33 16.94 -1.22
N PRO A 110 10.34 17.55 -0.56
CA PRO A 110 11.58 16.85 -0.18
C PRO A 110 11.34 15.65 0.76
N VAL A 111 10.43 15.79 1.72
CA VAL A 111 10.04 14.68 2.61
C VAL A 111 9.33 13.59 1.81
N GLY A 112 8.39 13.97 0.94
CA GLY A 112 7.71 13.07 0.02
C GLY A 112 8.69 12.29 -0.88
N LEU A 113 9.59 12.99 -1.55
CA LEU A 113 10.61 12.40 -2.41
C LEU A 113 11.48 11.39 -1.65
N SER A 114 12.03 11.80 -0.51
CA SER A 114 12.91 10.93 0.30
C SER A 114 12.20 9.68 0.78
N SER A 115 10.95 9.81 1.23
CA SER A 115 10.15 8.69 1.71
C SER A 115 9.76 7.71 0.59
N ILE A 116 9.29 8.23 -0.54
CA ILE A 116 8.90 7.40 -1.69
C ILE A 116 10.13 6.67 -2.26
N LEU A 117 11.25 7.36 -2.46
CA LEU A 117 12.48 6.69 -2.93
C LEU A 117 12.92 5.60 -1.97
N ARG A 118 12.84 5.84 -0.64
CA ARG A 118 13.17 4.82 0.37
C ARG A 118 12.31 3.57 0.19
N GLN A 119 11.01 3.69 -0.03
CA GLN A 119 10.14 2.55 -0.29
C GLN A 119 10.58 1.78 -1.54
N PHE A 120 10.99 2.47 -2.60
CA PHE A 120 11.46 1.83 -3.81
C PHE A 120 12.77 1.05 -3.63
N TYR A 121 13.74 1.53 -2.85
CA TYR A 121 15.02 0.83 -2.71
C TYR A 121 15.06 -0.14 -1.53
N GLN A 122 14.13 -0.05 -0.56
CA GLN A 122 14.04 -0.97 0.59
C GLN A 122 13.11 -2.16 0.36
N GLU A 123 12.16 -2.08 -0.57
CA GLU A 123 11.27 -3.21 -0.86
C GLU A 123 12.00 -4.33 -1.59
N THR A 124 12.14 -5.46 -0.92
CA THR A 124 12.83 -6.68 -1.39
C THR A 124 11.88 -7.68 -2.06
N GLY A 125 10.69 -7.29 -2.42
CA GLY A 125 9.65 -8.18 -2.98
C GLY A 125 9.63 -8.25 -4.51
N THR A 126 10.78 -8.18 -5.18
CA THR A 126 10.87 -8.22 -6.64
C THR A 126 10.64 -9.63 -7.19
N ARG A 127 9.91 -9.74 -8.30
CA ARG A 127 9.63 -11.03 -8.97
C ARG A 127 10.79 -11.55 -9.81
N SER A 128 11.75 -10.71 -10.12
CA SER A 128 12.68 -10.88 -11.23
C SER A 128 14.15 -10.97 -10.84
N GLY A 129 14.47 -11.10 -9.54
CA GLY A 129 15.86 -11.18 -9.09
C GLY A 129 16.59 -9.82 -8.99
N ALA A 130 15.89 -8.70 -9.14
CA ALA A 130 16.41 -7.39 -8.74
C ALA A 130 16.43 -7.28 -7.20
N ASN A 131 17.37 -6.51 -6.66
CA ASN A 131 17.46 -6.33 -5.20
C ASN A 131 16.42 -5.35 -4.65
N SER A 132 15.82 -4.50 -5.53
CA SER A 132 14.83 -3.50 -5.16
C SER A 132 13.90 -3.14 -6.32
N LEU A 133 12.74 -2.55 -6.00
CA LEU A 133 11.84 -2.00 -7.02
C LEU A 133 12.47 -0.85 -7.81
N PHE A 134 13.40 -0.11 -7.20
CA PHE A 134 14.14 0.94 -7.89
C PHE A 134 14.99 0.37 -9.02
N GLU A 135 15.72 -0.71 -8.77
CA GLU A 135 16.49 -1.41 -9.80
C GLU A 135 15.57 -1.98 -10.88
N GLU A 136 14.48 -2.62 -10.50
CA GLU A 136 13.58 -3.25 -11.45
C GLU A 136 12.97 -2.22 -12.42
N ALA A 137 12.39 -1.14 -11.91
CA ALA A 137 11.82 -0.06 -12.72
C ALA A 137 12.90 0.68 -13.54
N GLY A 138 14.07 0.91 -12.96
CA GLY A 138 15.19 1.54 -13.63
C GLY A 138 15.74 0.70 -14.78
N ARG A 139 15.96 -0.60 -14.56
CA ARG A 139 16.43 -1.52 -15.59
C ARG A 139 15.41 -1.68 -16.72
N PHE A 140 14.12 -1.66 -16.38
CA PHE A 140 13.06 -1.61 -17.39
C PHE A 140 13.15 -0.34 -18.24
N LEU A 141 13.33 0.83 -17.62
CA LEU A 141 13.53 2.08 -18.38
C LEU A 141 14.74 1.97 -19.32
N LEU A 142 15.89 1.48 -18.86
CA LEU A 142 17.08 1.29 -19.70
C LEU A 142 16.78 0.40 -20.90
N ALA A 143 16.06 -0.71 -20.70
CA ALA A 143 15.65 -1.60 -21.77
C ALA A 143 14.74 -0.89 -22.79
N GLN A 144 13.72 -0.16 -22.33
CA GLN A 144 12.78 0.54 -23.20
C GLN A 144 13.45 1.65 -24.01
N VAL A 145 14.42 2.35 -23.41
CA VAL A 145 15.22 3.36 -24.12
C VAL A 145 16.02 2.72 -25.26
N VAL A 146 16.71 1.61 -25.00
CA VAL A 146 17.47 0.88 -26.04
C VAL A 146 16.54 0.35 -27.12
N LEU A 147 15.41 -0.26 -26.74
CA LEU A 147 14.41 -0.74 -27.70
C LEU A 147 13.85 0.38 -28.58
N SER A 148 13.62 1.57 -28.01
CA SER A 148 13.14 2.71 -28.79
C SER A 148 14.17 3.21 -29.83
N GLN A 149 15.46 3.12 -29.51
CA GLN A 149 16.57 3.46 -30.42
C GLN A 149 16.70 2.44 -31.57
N LEU A 150 16.56 1.15 -31.25
CA LEU A 150 16.55 0.08 -32.25
C LEU A 150 15.37 0.22 -33.20
N ALA A 151 14.18 0.43 -32.69
CA ALA A 151 12.96 0.63 -33.48
C ALA A 151 13.01 1.89 -34.34
N GLY A 152 13.64 2.96 -33.85
CA GLY A 152 13.84 4.21 -34.59
C GLY A 152 14.97 4.18 -35.62
N GLY A 153 15.74 3.10 -35.67
CA GLY A 153 16.91 2.97 -36.56
C GLY A 153 18.14 3.84 -36.16
N ASN A 154 18.08 4.45 -34.96
CA ASN A 154 19.18 5.26 -34.45
C ASN A 154 20.32 4.41 -33.89
N LEU A 155 20.02 3.14 -33.54
CA LEU A 155 20.99 2.16 -33.07
C LEU A 155 21.00 0.95 -34.00
N ASN A 156 22.19 0.58 -34.50
CA ASN A 156 22.35 -0.63 -35.27
C ASN A 156 22.23 -1.86 -34.32
N PRO A 157 21.39 -2.85 -34.61
CA PRO A 157 21.27 -4.05 -33.77
C PRO A 157 22.60 -4.79 -33.55
N LYS A 158 23.55 -4.71 -34.50
CA LYS A 158 24.88 -5.34 -34.36
C LYS A 158 25.78 -4.64 -33.33
N ASP A 159 25.50 -3.39 -33.00
CA ASP A 159 26.27 -2.61 -32.03
C ASP A 159 25.70 -2.74 -30.60
N CYS A 160 24.51 -3.35 -30.46
CA CYS A 160 23.90 -3.63 -29.17
C CYS A 160 24.38 -5.00 -28.63
N PRO A 161 24.87 -5.07 -27.38
CA PRO A 161 25.33 -6.36 -26.82
C PRO A 161 24.20 -7.36 -26.51
N ALA A 162 22.93 -6.92 -26.57
CA ALA A 162 21.76 -7.76 -26.34
C ALA A 162 20.76 -7.59 -27.51
N ASP A 163 20.10 -8.68 -27.89
CA ASP A 163 19.02 -8.65 -28.86
C ASP A 163 17.70 -8.14 -28.27
N GLU A 164 16.74 -7.79 -29.15
CA GLU A 164 15.44 -7.24 -28.72
C GLU A 164 14.61 -8.21 -27.85
N ALA A 165 14.69 -9.52 -28.10
CA ALA A 165 13.93 -10.49 -27.35
C ALA A 165 14.39 -10.52 -25.89
N ARG A 166 15.70 -10.55 -25.69
CA ARG A 166 16.30 -10.50 -24.36
C ARG A 166 16.05 -9.17 -23.66
N LEU A 167 16.15 -8.03 -24.36
CA LEU A 167 15.82 -6.73 -23.79
C LEU A 167 14.38 -6.65 -23.28
N ARG A 168 13.43 -7.38 -23.88
CA ARG A 168 12.03 -7.42 -23.45
C ARG A 168 11.79 -8.37 -22.28
N SER A 169 12.44 -9.52 -22.25
CA SER A 169 12.15 -10.60 -21.28
C SER A 169 13.16 -10.69 -20.13
N GLU A 170 14.41 -10.28 -20.33
CA GLU A 170 15.53 -10.49 -19.40
C GLU A 170 16.18 -9.16 -18.97
N PHE A 171 15.44 -8.04 -19.02
CA PHE A 171 15.99 -6.71 -18.75
C PHE A 171 16.63 -6.57 -17.38
N VAL A 172 16.18 -7.35 -16.39
CA VAL A 172 16.72 -7.32 -15.02
C VAL A 172 18.14 -7.87 -15.00
N GLU A 173 18.37 -9.01 -15.63
CA GLU A 173 19.68 -9.66 -15.71
C GLU A 173 20.63 -8.91 -16.64
N ILE A 174 20.11 -8.39 -17.75
CA ILE A 174 20.91 -7.69 -18.78
C ILE A 174 21.52 -6.39 -18.24
N PHE A 175 20.80 -5.68 -17.36
CA PHE A 175 21.29 -4.44 -16.75
C PHE A 175 21.76 -4.63 -15.30
N SER A 176 22.04 -5.87 -14.88
CA SER A 176 22.68 -6.16 -13.60
C SER A 176 24.19 -6.00 -13.66
N SER A 177 24.77 -5.34 -12.66
CA SER A 177 26.23 -5.22 -12.49
C SER A 177 26.91 -6.58 -12.28
N GLU A 178 26.22 -7.53 -11.69
CA GLU A 178 26.72 -8.87 -11.40
C GLU A 178 26.63 -9.78 -12.62
N SER A 179 25.44 -9.81 -13.29
CA SER A 179 25.17 -10.76 -14.37
C SER A 179 25.69 -10.26 -15.74
N SER A 180 25.69 -8.95 -15.98
CA SER A 180 26.04 -8.39 -17.29
C SER A 180 26.79 -7.05 -17.21
N PRO A 181 27.98 -7.01 -16.61
CA PRO A 181 28.75 -5.75 -16.49
C PRO A 181 29.10 -5.11 -17.85
N LYS A 182 29.18 -5.92 -18.92
CA LYS A 182 29.46 -5.40 -20.28
C LYS A 182 28.33 -4.54 -20.82
N MET A 183 27.06 -4.94 -20.57
CA MET A 183 25.91 -4.16 -21.03
C MET A 183 25.79 -2.84 -20.26
N LEU A 184 26.02 -2.89 -18.94
CA LEU A 184 25.99 -1.70 -18.11
C LEU A 184 27.08 -0.69 -18.51
N ALA A 185 28.31 -1.17 -18.76
CA ALA A 185 29.41 -0.33 -19.27
C ALA A 185 29.14 0.20 -20.69
N TRP A 186 28.44 -0.56 -21.52
CA TRP A 186 28.09 -0.14 -22.87
C TRP A 186 27.05 1.01 -22.83
N ILE A 187 26.02 0.89 -22.01
CA ILE A 187 24.97 1.92 -21.91
C ILE A 187 25.50 3.18 -21.20
N ASP A 188 26.38 3.04 -20.22
CA ASP A 188 27.02 4.17 -19.53
C ASP A 188 27.80 5.05 -20.52
N LYS A 189 28.61 4.44 -21.36
CA LYS A 189 29.36 5.16 -22.42
C LYS A 189 28.44 5.91 -23.38
N ARG A 190 27.23 5.41 -23.62
CA ARG A 190 26.27 5.95 -24.59
C ARG A 190 25.11 6.74 -23.95
N ALA A 191 25.08 6.88 -22.64
CA ALA A 191 23.97 7.51 -21.92
C ALA A 191 23.59 8.89 -22.47
N SER A 192 24.60 9.73 -22.79
CA SER A 192 24.39 11.07 -23.37
C SER A 192 23.88 11.04 -24.80
N GLU A 193 24.34 10.10 -25.63
CA GLU A 193 23.92 9.90 -27.01
C GLU A 193 22.47 9.39 -27.03
N ILE A 194 22.19 8.33 -26.27
CA ILE A 194 20.89 7.69 -26.16
C ILE A 194 19.82 8.67 -25.70
N SER A 195 20.10 9.49 -24.68
CA SER A 195 19.14 10.49 -24.20
C SER A 195 18.88 11.61 -25.22
N ARG A 196 19.92 12.05 -25.94
CA ARG A 196 19.81 13.07 -26.98
C ARG A 196 18.99 12.60 -28.19
N GLU A 197 19.13 11.34 -28.56
CA GLU A 197 18.49 10.73 -29.72
C GLU A 197 17.14 10.07 -29.39
N ALA A 198 16.69 10.17 -28.15
CA ALA A 198 15.39 9.65 -27.74
C ALA A 198 14.25 10.27 -28.59
N SER A 199 13.37 9.42 -29.11
CA SER A 199 12.28 9.87 -29.97
C SER A 199 11.30 10.78 -29.21
N PRO A 200 10.71 11.78 -29.89
CA PRO A 200 9.71 12.63 -29.26
C PRO A 200 8.51 11.86 -28.68
N ASP A 201 8.12 10.76 -29.33
CA ASP A 201 6.98 9.93 -28.87
C ASP A 201 7.34 9.19 -27.60
N PHE A 202 8.53 8.63 -27.51
CA PHE A 202 9.01 7.98 -26.27
C PHE A 202 9.09 8.98 -25.10
N LEU A 203 9.64 10.18 -25.35
CA LEU A 203 9.71 11.24 -24.34
C LEU A 203 8.30 11.68 -23.90
N ARG A 204 7.35 11.76 -24.83
CA ARG A 204 5.96 12.11 -24.52
C ARG A 204 5.28 11.03 -23.68
N GLN A 205 5.51 9.75 -23.96
CA GLN A 205 5.00 8.64 -23.16
C GLN A 205 5.49 8.69 -21.71
N LEU A 206 6.76 9.06 -21.52
CA LEU A 206 7.34 9.20 -20.17
C LEU A 206 6.99 10.55 -19.52
N GLY A 207 6.53 11.53 -20.28
CA GLY A 207 6.38 12.92 -19.81
C GLY A 207 7.69 13.55 -19.36
N LEU A 208 8.82 13.20 -20.02
CA LEU A 208 10.15 13.68 -19.70
C LEU A 208 10.77 14.45 -20.88
N SER A 209 11.59 15.44 -20.57
CA SER A 209 12.50 16.04 -21.52
C SER A 209 13.76 15.17 -21.73
N ARG A 210 14.55 15.46 -22.77
CA ARG A 210 15.83 14.77 -23.01
C ARG A 210 16.80 14.90 -21.85
N ASN A 211 16.87 16.07 -21.25
CA ASN A 211 17.77 16.32 -20.12
C ASN A 211 17.36 15.52 -18.88
N GLU A 212 16.07 15.45 -18.59
CA GLU A 212 15.52 14.68 -17.49
C GLU A 212 15.72 13.18 -17.73
N LEU A 213 15.47 12.69 -18.92
CA LEU A 213 15.77 11.30 -19.27
C LEU A 213 17.28 10.99 -19.07
N GLY A 214 18.16 11.87 -19.56
CA GLY A 214 19.60 11.73 -19.36
C GLY A 214 20.03 11.73 -17.90
N PHE A 215 19.40 12.55 -17.07
CA PHE A 215 19.61 12.54 -15.61
C PHE A 215 19.23 11.18 -15.01
N TRP A 216 18.04 10.68 -15.31
CA TRP A 216 17.56 9.41 -14.75
C TRP A 216 18.35 8.21 -15.26
N ILE A 217 18.72 8.15 -16.53
CA ILE A 217 19.59 7.10 -17.07
C ILE A 217 20.90 7.02 -16.27
N ARG A 218 21.59 8.15 -16.06
CA ARG A 218 22.84 8.18 -15.28
C ARG A 218 22.62 7.77 -13.84
N LEU A 219 21.56 8.29 -13.19
CA LEU A 219 21.25 7.95 -11.80
C LEU A 219 20.99 6.44 -11.65
N ILE A 220 20.24 5.83 -12.57
CA ILE A 220 19.93 4.40 -12.54
C ILE A 220 21.21 3.57 -12.77
N ILE A 221 22.07 3.95 -13.69
CA ILE A 221 23.36 3.29 -13.90
C ILE A 221 24.22 3.38 -12.63
N ASP A 222 24.33 4.58 -12.07
CA ASP A 222 25.06 4.80 -10.83
C ASP A 222 24.50 3.99 -9.66
N PHE A 223 23.17 3.87 -9.57
CA PHE A 223 22.51 3.06 -8.54
C PHE A 223 22.85 1.57 -8.68
N ASN A 224 22.86 1.04 -9.90
CA ASN A 224 23.27 -0.34 -10.16
C ASN A 224 24.75 -0.61 -9.82
N LEU A 225 25.59 0.43 -9.78
CA LEU A 225 27.01 0.31 -9.47
C LEU A 225 27.36 0.58 -8.01
N ARG A 226 26.61 1.47 -7.34
CA ARG A 226 26.97 2.03 -6.03
C ARG A 226 25.86 1.92 -4.98
N GLY A 227 24.68 1.40 -5.36
CA GLY A 227 23.52 1.32 -4.49
C GLY A 227 22.94 2.70 -4.13
N ASP A 228 22.38 2.81 -2.93
CA ASP A 228 21.69 4.01 -2.43
C ASP A 228 22.54 5.28 -2.35
N GLY A 229 23.86 5.16 -2.28
CA GLY A 229 24.78 6.31 -2.38
C GLY A 229 24.65 7.10 -3.69
N ALA A 230 24.14 6.47 -4.75
CA ALA A 230 23.86 7.14 -6.01
C ALA A 230 22.69 8.15 -5.92
N LEU A 231 21.87 8.06 -4.90
CA LEU A 231 20.71 8.94 -4.67
C LEU A 231 21.09 10.29 -4.00
N ASP A 232 22.35 10.51 -3.63
CA ASP A 232 22.82 11.76 -3.04
C ASP A 232 22.41 13.03 -3.81
N PRO A 233 22.42 13.06 -5.17
CA PRO A 233 21.95 14.21 -5.93
C PRO A 233 20.48 14.58 -5.72
N LEU A 234 19.68 13.68 -5.13
CA LEU A 234 18.26 13.90 -4.80
C LEU A 234 18.05 14.37 -3.36
N ARG A 235 19.14 14.52 -2.58
CA ARG A 235 19.10 15.03 -1.21
C ARG A 235 19.26 16.54 -1.18
N GLY A 236 18.57 17.20 -0.26
CA GLY A 236 18.73 18.65 -0.06
C GLY A 236 18.16 19.53 -1.18
N LEU A 237 17.32 18.99 -2.03
CA LEU A 237 16.65 19.74 -3.09
C LEU A 237 15.65 20.75 -2.49
N SER A 238 15.46 21.87 -3.20
CA SER A 238 14.36 22.81 -2.92
C SER A 238 12.99 22.12 -3.10
N ASN A 239 11.93 22.74 -2.56
CA ASN A 239 10.58 22.20 -2.67
C ASN A 239 10.15 21.99 -4.14
N GLY A 240 10.45 22.94 -5.02
CA GLY A 240 10.14 22.84 -6.45
C GLY A 240 10.92 21.75 -7.16
N GLU A 241 12.23 21.66 -6.94
CA GLU A 241 13.07 20.61 -7.52
C GLU A 241 12.67 19.22 -7.04
N ALA A 242 12.40 19.06 -5.74
CA ALA A 242 11.95 17.79 -5.17
C ALA A 242 10.60 17.35 -5.75
N ARG A 243 9.66 18.30 -5.94
CA ARG A 243 8.39 18.05 -6.63
C ARG A 243 8.63 17.49 -8.03
N GLU A 244 9.42 18.16 -8.84
CA GLU A 244 9.73 17.72 -10.20
C GLU A 244 10.36 16.33 -10.21
N ARG A 245 11.37 16.08 -9.36
CA ARG A 245 12.04 14.78 -9.28
C ARG A 245 11.14 13.65 -8.83
N LEU A 246 10.27 13.91 -7.85
CA LEU A 246 9.30 12.91 -7.41
C LEU A 246 8.32 12.56 -8.53
N LEU A 247 7.74 13.55 -9.19
CA LEU A 247 6.79 13.32 -10.27
C LEU A 247 7.43 12.61 -11.47
N GLN A 248 8.68 12.95 -11.82
CA GLN A 248 9.46 12.26 -12.86
C GLN A 248 9.68 10.79 -12.49
N TRP A 249 10.12 10.51 -11.26
CA TRP A 249 10.34 9.15 -10.83
C TRP A 249 9.05 8.32 -10.82
N LEU A 250 7.96 8.88 -10.32
CA LEU A 250 6.66 8.21 -10.33
C LEU A 250 6.18 7.90 -11.76
N ARG A 251 6.42 8.79 -12.74
CA ARG A 251 6.13 8.51 -14.16
C ARG A 251 6.96 7.34 -14.70
N ILE A 252 8.23 7.28 -14.37
CA ILE A 252 9.10 6.16 -14.74
C ILE A 252 8.60 4.86 -14.09
N ALA A 253 8.29 4.89 -12.82
CA ALA A 253 7.82 3.74 -12.08
C ALA A 253 6.46 3.24 -12.62
N THR A 254 5.52 4.16 -12.91
CA THR A 254 4.21 3.79 -13.47
C THR A 254 4.26 3.40 -14.95
N PHE A 255 5.29 3.81 -15.67
CA PHE A 255 5.57 3.29 -17.01
C PHE A 255 5.92 1.81 -16.98
N TYR A 256 6.63 1.37 -15.95
CA TYR A 256 6.91 -0.04 -15.70
C TYR A 256 5.66 -0.78 -15.19
N ARG A 257 5.01 -0.26 -14.14
CA ARG A 257 3.93 -0.97 -13.42
C ARG A 257 2.96 0.05 -12.79
N PRO A 258 1.63 -0.17 -12.83
CA PRO A 258 0.69 0.73 -12.18
C PRO A 258 1.05 0.96 -10.70
N ALA A 259 0.65 2.11 -10.17
CA ALA A 259 0.87 2.44 -8.77
C ALA A 259 -0.44 2.71 -8.01
N LEU A 260 -0.53 2.15 -6.80
CA LEU A 260 -1.49 2.55 -5.77
C LEU A 260 -0.75 3.42 -4.76
N ILE A 261 -1.05 4.71 -4.71
CA ILE A 261 -0.43 5.67 -3.81
C ILE A 261 -1.38 5.95 -2.66
N VAL A 262 -0.99 5.60 -1.45
CA VAL A 262 -1.83 5.68 -0.25
C VAL A 262 -1.51 6.94 0.55
N ALA A 263 -2.54 7.74 0.80
CA ALA A 263 -2.55 8.87 1.72
C ALA A 263 -3.43 8.50 2.92
N ASP A 264 -2.85 7.86 3.93
CA ASP A 264 -3.50 7.47 5.18
C ASP A 264 -2.96 8.30 6.35
N GLY A 265 -3.65 8.29 7.49
CA GLY A 265 -3.25 9.05 8.67
C GLY A 265 -3.63 10.54 8.66
N LEU A 266 -4.44 10.98 7.70
CA LEU A 266 -4.87 12.38 7.56
C LEU A 266 -5.69 12.89 8.75
N ASP A 267 -6.28 11.99 9.53
CA ASP A 267 -7.04 12.34 10.72
C ASP A 267 -6.22 13.13 11.77
N GLY A 268 -4.90 13.01 11.74
CA GLY A 268 -4.00 13.73 12.63
C GLY A 268 -3.84 15.22 12.32
N PHE A 269 -4.27 15.68 11.14
CA PHE A 269 -4.10 17.07 10.69
C PHE A 269 -5.30 17.99 11.02
N PHE A 270 -6.24 17.55 11.82
CA PHE A 270 -7.51 18.20 12.12
C PHE A 270 -7.39 19.66 12.65
N HIS A 271 -6.20 20.15 12.99
CA HIS A 271 -5.95 21.52 13.43
C HIS A 271 -5.02 22.33 12.50
N SER A 272 -4.65 21.79 11.33
CA SER A 272 -3.62 22.43 10.49
C SER A 272 -4.12 22.75 9.08
N GLU A 273 -4.67 23.97 8.91
CA GLU A 273 -5.08 24.48 7.60
C GLU A 273 -3.93 24.48 6.57
N THR A 274 -2.74 24.89 7.00
CA THR A 274 -1.55 24.94 6.13
C THR A 274 -1.18 23.56 5.63
N ALA A 275 -1.17 22.55 6.51
CA ALA A 275 -0.89 21.18 6.11
C ALA A 275 -1.96 20.61 5.15
N GLY A 276 -3.24 20.98 5.36
CA GLY A 276 -4.31 20.61 4.45
C GLY A 276 -4.06 21.10 3.01
N MET A 277 -3.60 22.33 2.85
CA MET A 277 -3.25 22.89 1.54
C MET A 277 -2.03 22.19 0.91
N GLU A 278 -0.97 21.96 1.69
CA GLU A 278 0.24 21.27 1.22
C GLU A 278 -0.05 19.81 0.79
N ILE A 279 -0.89 19.10 1.56
CA ILE A 279 -1.37 17.77 1.22
C ILE A 279 -2.17 17.80 -0.08
N ALA A 280 -3.12 18.71 -0.19
CA ALA A 280 -3.97 18.84 -1.37
C ALA A 280 -3.16 19.19 -2.63
N GLU A 281 -2.15 20.06 -2.52
CA GLU A 281 -1.21 20.35 -3.61
C GLU A 281 -0.46 19.10 -4.05
N MET A 282 0.05 18.30 -3.10
CA MET A 282 0.77 17.06 -3.40
C MET A 282 -0.14 16.03 -4.08
N LEU A 283 -1.33 15.78 -3.55
CA LEU A 283 -2.31 14.85 -4.11
C LEU A 283 -2.73 15.26 -5.53
N THR A 284 -3.04 16.54 -5.72
CA THR A 284 -3.43 17.08 -7.02
C THR A 284 -2.27 17.01 -8.02
N GLY A 285 -1.06 17.36 -7.58
CA GLY A 285 0.15 17.29 -8.41
C GLY A 285 0.46 15.86 -8.89
N ILE A 286 0.29 14.86 -8.02
CA ILE A 286 0.45 13.45 -8.38
C ILE A 286 -0.63 13.04 -9.39
N ARG A 287 -1.91 13.31 -9.10
CA ARG A 287 -3.01 12.96 -9.98
C ARG A 287 -2.86 13.52 -11.39
N GLU A 288 -2.47 14.79 -11.51
CA GLU A 288 -2.35 15.48 -12.81
C GLU A 288 -1.10 15.09 -13.59
N SER A 289 -0.08 14.60 -12.90
CA SER A 289 1.24 14.41 -13.52
C SER A 289 1.64 12.95 -13.66
N VAL A 290 1.04 12.02 -12.92
CA VAL A 290 1.45 10.61 -12.89
C VAL A 290 0.39 9.73 -13.53
N PRO A 291 0.57 9.30 -14.78
CA PRO A 291 -0.36 8.38 -15.43
C PRO A 291 -0.32 7.00 -14.77
N ARG A 292 -1.36 6.19 -15.00
CA ARG A 292 -1.46 4.83 -14.46
C ARG A 292 -1.25 4.73 -12.95
N SER A 293 -1.73 5.74 -12.22
CA SER A 293 -1.72 5.76 -10.76
C SER A 293 -3.13 5.96 -10.20
N ILE A 294 -3.38 5.32 -9.06
CA ILE A 294 -4.54 5.59 -8.21
C ILE A 294 -4.03 6.11 -6.89
N THR A 295 -4.51 7.30 -6.51
CA THR A 295 -4.24 7.86 -5.18
C THR A 295 -5.42 7.56 -4.28
N LEU A 296 -5.20 6.72 -3.27
CA LEU A 296 -6.18 6.37 -2.24
C LEU A 296 -6.04 7.31 -1.05
N VAL A 297 -7.02 8.18 -0.86
CA VAL A 297 -7.06 9.13 0.26
C VAL A 297 -7.98 8.57 1.33
N SER A 298 -7.47 8.39 2.55
CA SER A 298 -8.17 7.77 3.67
C SER A 298 -8.32 8.76 4.83
N ILE A 299 -9.56 9.16 5.16
CA ILE A 299 -9.84 10.22 6.12
C ILE A 299 -11.19 10.03 6.84
N ASN A 300 -11.35 10.60 8.04
CA ASN A 300 -12.65 10.70 8.69
C ASN A 300 -13.47 11.87 8.13
N GLU A 301 -14.79 11.73 8.12
CA GLU A 301 -15.71 12.73 7.55
C GLU A 301 -15.60 14.10 8.24
N ASP A 302 -15.51 14.12 9.58
CA ASP A 302 -15.34 15.33 10.36
C ASP A 302 -14.03 16.08 10.05
N VAL A 303 -12.95 15.36 9.82
CA VAL A 303 -11.66 15.95 9.42
C VAL A 303 -11.70 16.40 7.97
N TRP A 304 -12.33 15.61 7.08
CA TRP A 304 -12.53 16.00 5.70
C TRP A 304 -13.26 17.36 5.59
N GLU A 305 -14.40 17.49 6.26
CA GLU A 305 -15.20 18.72 6.27
C GLU A 305 -14.41 19.91 6.84
N SER A 306 -13.72 19.71 7.98
CA SER A 306 -13.07 20.82 8.70
C SER A 306 -11.76 21.28 8.07
N VAL A 307 -10.96 20.40 7.49
CA VAL A 307 -9.60 20.69 7.01
C VAL A 307 -9.53 20.85 5.49
N PHE A 308 -10.39 20.16 4.74
CA PHE A 308 -10.32 20.14 3.29
C PHE A 308 -11.50 20.85 2.64
N GLU A 309 -12.73 20.41 2.89
CA GLU A 309 -13.91 20.87 2.17
C GLU A 309 -14.18 22.38 2.37
N ASN A 310 -13.99 22.89 3.58
CA ASN A 310 -14.22 24.30 3.90
C ASN A 310 -13.04 25.22 3.54
N LEU A 311 -11.85 24.70 3.31
CA LEU A 311 -10.61 25.48 3.15
C LEU A 311 -10.05 25.46 1.73
N LEU A 312 -10.33 24.40 0.96
CA LEU A 312 -9.77 24.26 -0.37
C LEU A 312 -10.65 24.89 -1.46
N PRO A 313 -10.04 25.43 -2.52
CA PRO A 313 -10.78 25.81 -3.72
C PRO A 313 -11.57 24.62 -4.29
N SER A 314 -12.80 24.87 -4.76
CA SER A 314 -13.69 23.82 -5.31
C SER A 314 -13.01 22.95 -6.39
N ALA A 315 -12.20 23.57 -7.23
CA ALA A 315 -11.45 22.83 -8.25
C ALA A 315 -10.44 21.80 -7.68
N TRP A 316 -9.92 22.01 -6.49
CA TRP A 316 -9.04 21.03 -5.81
C TRP A 316 -9.87 19.95 -5.13
N ILE A 317 -11.00 20.34 -4.53
CA ILE A 317 -11.96 19.39 -3.97
C ILE A 317 -12.42 18.42 -5.03
N ASP A 318 -12.89 18.88 -6.18
CA ASP A 318 -13.33 18.05 -7.30
C ASP A 318 -12.26 17.06 -7.79
N ARG A 319 -10.99 17.46 -7.71
CA ARG A 319 -9.87 16.59 -8.08
C ARG A 319 -9.57 15.53 -7.04
N ILE A 320 -9.71 15.84 -5.76
CA ILE A 320 -9.46 14.89 -4.67
C ILE A 320 -10.66 13.97 -4.47
N THR A 321 -11.88 14.46 -4.64
CA THR A 321 -13.13 13.70 -4.49
C THR A 321 -13.59 12.99 -5.77
N GLY A 322 -12.74 12.86 -6.78
CA GLY A 322 -13.10 12.31 -8.09
C GLY A 322 -13.95 11.03 -8.02
N GLU A 323 -13.70 10.18 -7.03
CA GLU A 323 -14.55 9.06 -6.64
C GLU A 323 -14.53 8.93 -5.11
N THR A 324 -15.71 8.77 -4.50
CA THR A 324 -15.84 8.70 -3.04
C THR A 324 -16.46 7.37 -2.62
N GLU A 325 -15.77 6.67 -1.73
CA GLU A 325 -16.20 5.43 -1.09
C GLU A 325 -16.36 5.65 0.41
N ARG A 326 -17.58 5.44 0.90
CA ARG A 326 -17.89 5.59 2.32
C ARG A 326 -17.87 4.23 2.99
N LEU A 327 -16.98 4.03 3.96
CA LEU A 327 -16.97 2.82 4.77
C LEU A 327 -18.22 2.75 5.65
N ARG A 328 -18.90 1.63 5.57
CA ARG A 328 -20.13 1.35 6.33
C ARG A 328 -19.80 0.59 7.61
N PRO A 329 -20.69 0.62 8.60
CA PRO A 329 -20.64 -0.33 9.70
C PRO A 329 -20.55 -1.77 9.17
N ILE A 330 -19.90 -2.64 9.93
CA ILE A 330 -19.88 -4.07 9.62
C ILE A 330 -21.19 -4.72 10.09
N ASP A 331 -21.56 -5.80 9.41
CA ASP A 331 -22.69 -6.63 9.84
C ASP A 331 -22.31 -7.55 11.02
N PRO A 332 -23.28 -8.09 11.75
CA PRO A 332 -23.04 -8.98 12.90
C PRO A 332 -22.22 -10.24 12.53
N GLU A 333 -22.45 -10.79 11.34
CA GLU A 333 -21.71 -11.98 10.86
C GLU A 333 -20.23 -11.68 10.67
N SER A 334 -19.90 -10.57 10.00
CA SER A 334 -18.54 -10.09 9.85
C SER A 334 -17.87 -9.77 11.20
N ALA A 335 -18.63 -9.23 12.15
CA ALA A 335 -18.16 -8.96 13.49
C ALA A 335 -17.85 -10.25 14.25
N SER A 336 -18.75 -11.23 14.24
CA SER A 336 -18.55 -12.55 14.86
C SER A 336 -17.35 -13.28 14.25
N GLU A 337 -17.21 -13.25 12.93
CA GLU A 337 -16.09 -13.86 12.24
C GLU A 337 -14.74 -13.19 12.61
N MET A 338 -14.71 -11.87 12.72
CA MET A 338 -13.52 -11.14 13.15
C MET A 338 -13.07 -11.53 14.58
N ILE A 339 -14.00 -11.75 15.48
CA ILE A 339 -13.71 -12.23 16.83
C ILE A 339 -13.28 -13.69 16.81
N ARG A 340 -13.99 -14.55 16.06
CA ARG A 340 -13.67 -15.96 15.90
C ARG A 340 -12.23 -16.18 15.45
N GLN A 341 -11.79 -15.51 14.40
CA GLN A 341 -10.43 -15.62 13.86
C GLN A 341 -9.33 -15.23 14.86
N ARG A 342 -9.62 -14.30 15.79
CA ARG A 342 -8.68 -13.95 16.87
C ARG A 342 -8.66 -15.02 17.96
N LEU A 343 -9.82 -15.56 18.32
CA LEU A 343 -9.94 -16.62 19.33
C LEU A 343 -9.34 -17.94 18.85
N GLU A 344 -9.43 -18.29 17.58
CA GLU A 344 -8.81 -19.47 16.98
C GLU A 344 -7.29 -19.49 17.06
N LYS A 345 -6.66 -18.32 17.24
CA LYS A 345 -5.21 -18.22 17.48
C LYS A 345 -4.83 -18.51 18.94
N THR A 346 -5.82 -18.65 19.81
CA THR A 346 -5.62 -19.02 21.21
C THR A 346 -5.79 -20.54 21.40
N SER A 347 -5.55 -21.03 22.62
CA SER A 347 -5.81 -22.42 22.98
C SER A 347 -7.29 -22.72 23.30
N MET A 348 -8.20 -21.78 23.02
CA MET A 348 -9.64 -21.94 23.29
C MET A 348 -10.25 -22.98 22.33
N ASN A 349 -11.03 -23.91 22.88
CA ASN A 349 -11.71 -24.90 22.06
C ASN A 349 -12.93 -24.30 21.32
N PRO A 350 -13.44 -24.97 20.27
CA PRO A 350 -14.57 -24.44 19.48
C PRO A 350 -15.84 -24.14 20.29
N VAL A 351 -16.09 -24.92 21.36
CA VAL A 351 -17.27 -24.71 22.26
C VAL A 351 -17.07 -23.44 23.07
N GLY A 352 -15.87 -23.20 23.58
CA GLY A 352 -15.53 -21.96 24.28
C GLY A 352 -15.64 -20.73 23.37
N ILE A 353 -15.18 -20.85 22.13
CA ILE A 353 -15.32 -19.79 21.13
C ILE A 353 -16.79 -19.46 20.90
N GLN A 354 -17.63 -20.47 20.68
CA GLN A 354 -19.05 -20.24 20.45
C GLN A 354 -19.73 -19.60 21.66
N ARG A 355 -19.43 -20.07 22.89
CA ARG A 355 -19.98 -19.46 24.13
C ARG A 355 -19.53 -17.99 24.28
N PHE A 356 -18.29 -17.66 23.89
CA PHE A 356 -17.81 -16.30 23.91
C PHE A 356 -18.60 -15.40 22.95
N LEU A 357 -18.85 -15.89 21.73
CA LEU A 357 -19.66 -15.19 20.74
C LEU A 357 -21.12 -15.04 21.20
N ASP A 358 -21.75 -16.11 21.70
CA ASP A 358 -23.10 -16.07 22.20
C ASP A 358 -23.25 -15.06 23.37
N ARG A 359 -22.22 -14.95 24.21
CA ARG A 359 -22.20 -13.99 25.31
C ARG A 359 -22.15 -12.56 24.82
N LEU A 360 -21.29 -12.28 23.80
CA LEU A 360 -21.23 -10.98 23.15
C LEU A 360 -22.58 -10.58 22.53
N GLU A 361 -23.28 -11.52 21.92
CA GLU A 361 -24.61 -11.27 21.32
C GLU A 361 -25.69 -11.04 22.41
N THR A 362 -25.67 -11.84 23.48
CA THR A 362 -26.71 -11.81 24.54
C THR A 362 -26.62 -10.54 25.40
N ASP A 363 -25.41 -10.02 25.65
CA ASP A 363 -25.23 -8.81 26.45
C ASP A 363 -25.61 -7.52 25.68
N HIS A 364 -26.34 -7.66 24.57
CA HIS A 364 -26.83 -6.57 23.71
C HIS A 364 -25.71 -5.68 23.13
N LEU A 365 -24.46 -6.14 23.16
CA LEU A 365 -23.33 -5.40 22.66
C LEU A 365 -23.44 -5.13 21.14
N TRP A 366 -24.28 -5.88 20.43
CA TRP A 366 -24.56 -5.78 19.00
C TRP A 366 -25.89 -5.07 18.65
N ILE A 367 -26.79 -4.86 19.63
CA ILE A 367 -28.22 -4.58 19.38
C ILE A 367 -28.57 -3.10 19.59
N ASP A 368 -27.68 -2.28 20.14
CA ASP A 368 -27.98 -0.86 20.24
C ASP A 368 -28.08 -0.27 18.84
N SER A 369 -29.29 -0.02 18.39
CA SER A 369 -29.61 0.42 17.04
C SER A 369 -29.01 1.78 16.67
N GLU A 370 -28.47 2.52 17.62
CA GLU A 370 -27.78 3.78 17.43
C GLU A 370 -26.24 3.64 17.41
N THR A 371 -25.68 2.63 18.08
CA THR A 371 -24.25 2.31 18.01
C THR A 371 -24.00 1.28 16.91
N ARG A 372 -23.84 1.76 15.72
CA ARG A 372 -23.50 0.94 14.56
C ARG A 372 -22.21 0.16 14.81
N LEU A 373 -22.21 -1.12 14.48
CA LEU A 373 -21.05 -2.00 14.60
C LEU A 373 -19.88 -1.46 13.76
N TYR A 374 -18.77 -1.20 14.39
CA TYR A 374 -17.53 -0.83 13.70
C TYR A 374 -16.35 -1.62 14.29
N PRO A 375 -15.37 -1.99 13.48
CA PRO A 375 -14.33 -2.97 13.86
C PRO A 375 -13.67 -2.72 15.21
N ARG A 376 -13.20 -1.49 15.47
CA ARG A 376 -12.55 -1.15 16.75
C ARG A 376 -13.51 -1.24 17.94
N GLY A 377 -14.78 -0.87 17.76
CA GLY A 377 -15.78 -0.98 18.82
C GLY A 377 -16.03 -2.45 19.20
N VAL A 378 -16.15 -3.31 18.21
CA VAL A 378 -16.31 -4.76 18.39
C VAL A 378 -15.11 -5.37 19.11
N ILE A 379 -13.88 -5.02 18.72
CA ILE A 379 -12.66 -5.50 19.38
C ILE A 379 -12.59 -5.04 20.84
N ARG A 380 -12.98 -3.79 21.13
CA ARG A 380 -13.01 -3.29 22.52
C ARG A 380 -14.00 -4.05 23.39
N GLN A 381 -15.20 -4.29 22.88
CA GLN A 381 -16.21 -5.07 23.60
C GLN A 381 -15.73 -6.50 23.87
N ALA A 382 -15.09 -7.14 22.88
CA ALA A 382 -14.50 -8.47 23.07
C ALA A 382 -13.32 -8.43 24.07
N ARG A 383 -12.54 -7.36 24.11
CA ARG A 383 -11.50 -7.15 25.12
C ARG A 383 -12.10 -7.09 26.53
N ASP A 384 -13.12 -6.26 26.72
CA ASP A 384 -13.76 -6.06 28.02
C ASP A 384 -14.36 -7.39 28.54
N LEU A 385 -15.01 -8.17 27.65
CA LEU A 385 -15.51 -9.49 27.99
C LEU A 385 -14.38 -10.48 28.33
N TRP A 386 -13.28 -10.46 27.57
CA TRP A 386 -12.12 -11.30 27.87
C TRP A 386 -11.52 -10.98 29.25
N GLU A 387 -11.33 -9.70 29.55
CA GLU A 387 -10.76 -9.27 30.84
C GLU A 387 -11.66 -9.60 32.02
N SER A 388 -13.00 -9.60 31.83
CA SER A 388 -13.95 -9.93 32.88
C SER A 388 -14.12 -11.43 33.11
N ASP A 389 -14.21 -12.23 32.04
CA ASP A 389 -14.78 -13.61 32.13
C ASP A 389 -13.95 -14.67 31.35
N ALA A 390 -12.72 -14.39 30.87
CA ALA A 390 -11.98 -15.33 30.02
C ALA A 390 -11.92 -16.75 30.59
N ALA A 391 -11.68 -16.90 31.90
CA ALA A 391 -11.59 -18.20 32.57
C ALA A 391 -12.87 -19.08 32.41
N ALA A 392 -14.03 -18.46 32.23
CA ALA A 392 -15.27 -19.20 32.06
C ALA A 392 -15.35 -19.94 30.72
N PHE A 393 -14.71 -19.38 29.68
CA PHE A 393 -14.73 -19.92 28.32
C PHE A 393 -13.70 -21.02 28.08
N PHE A 394 -12.68 -21.14 28.95
CA PHE A 394 -11.69 -22.24 28.92
C PHE A 394 -12.12 -23.47 29.70
N LYS A 395 -13.20 -23.40 30.52
CA LYS A 395 -13.71 -24.55 31.27
C LYS A 395 -14.38 -25.53 30.30
N ILE A 396 -13.81 -26.73 30.19
CA ILE A 396 -14.50 -27.87 29.57
C ILE A 396 -15.53 -28.36 30.60
N GLU A 397 -16.83 -28.20 30.33
CA GLU A 397 -17.82 -28.97 31.06
C GLU A 397 -17.55 -30.43 30.76
N LYS A 398 -17.20 -31.21 31.79
CA LYS A 398 -17.25 -32.66 31.69
C LYS A 398 -18.69 -33.03 31.33
N THR A 399 -18.90 -33.42 30.08
CA THR A 399 -20.16 -33.99 29.64
C THR A 399 -20.41 -35.24 30.50
N GLU A 400 -21.58 -35.37 31.11
CA GLU A 400 -22.05 -36.50 31.95
C GLU A 400 -22.17 -37.81 31.14
N GLN A 401 -21.21 -38.17 30.31
CA GLN A 401 -21.20 -39.40 29.51
C GLN A 401 -20.28 -40.49 30.03
N ASP A 402 -19.59 -40.29 31.15
CA ASP A 402 -18.74 -41.31 31.78
C ASP A 402 -19.38 -42.04 32.97
N THR A 403 -20.67 -41.97 33.12
CA THR A 403 -21.40 -42.95 33.96
C THR A 403 -21.85 -44.15 33.10
N VAL A 404 -20.88 -44.90 32.61
CA VAL A 404 -21.15 -46.30 32.28
C VAL A 404 -21.24 -47.02 33.61
N GLU A 405 -22.49 -47.30 33.99
CA GLU A 405 -22.80 -48.18 35.10
C GLU A 405 -22.04 -49.50 34.97
N ASP A 406 -21.13 -49.74 35.95
CA ASP A 406 -20.69 -51.08 36.26
C ASP A 406 -21.92 -51.94 36.59
N ILE A 407 -22.35 -52.78 35.66
CA ILE A 407 -23.31 -53.85 35.92
C ILE A 407 -22.49 -54.98 36.55
N PRO A 408 -22.72 -55.30 37.83
CA PRO A 408 -22.10 -56.47 38.42
C PRO A 408 -22.79 -57.76 37.87
N GLU A 409 -21.95 -58.78 37.53
CA GLU A 409 -22.36 -60.13 37.19
C GLU A 409 -23.10 -60.83 38.33
#